data_af241b04689435376de1cb122b2cb789
#
_entry.id   af241b04689435376de1cb122b2cb789
#
_cell.length_a   1.000
_cell.length_b   1.000
_cell.length_c   1.000
_cell.angle_alpha   90.00
_cell.angle_beta   90.00
_cell.angle_gamma   90.00
#
_symmetry.space_group_name_H-M   'P 1'
#
loop_
_entity.id
_entity.type
_entity.pdbx_description
1 polymer ?
#
loop_
_entity_poly.entity_id
_entity_poly.type
_entity_poly.pdbx_seq_one_letter_code
_entity_poly.pdbx_strand_id
1 'polypeptide(L)'
;MLEKGIAYRKTQTVNWDPVDQTVLANEQVIDGRGWRSGALVEKREIPGYYLNITAYAEELLNDLDGLGWPERVKLMQENWIGKSHGVRFAFTHDIRDAQGELVQDGKMYVFTTRDDTIMGVTFCAVAAEHPLAAHAATLKPELNEFIEKCKRGSVMEADMATMEKEGVDTGLF
;
A
#
# COMPACT_ATOMS: atom_id res chain seq x y z
N MET A 1 -11.91 -11.75 21.87
CA MET A 1 -11.44 -11.29 20.54
C MET A 1 -10.35 -12.21 19.98
N LEU A 2 -9.31 -12.55 20.72
CA LEU A 2 -8.25 -13.48 20.27
C LEU A 2 -8.80 -14.86 19.89
N GLU A 3 -9.61 -15.47 20.74
CA GLU A 3 -10.23 -16.80 20.48
C GLU A 3 -11.09 -16.84 19.22
N LYS A 4 -11.67 -15.70 18.84
CA LYS A 4 -12.50 -15.56 17.62
C LYS A 4 -11.70 -15.11 16.39
N GLY A 5 -10.37 -14.96 16.48
CA GLY A 5 -9.53 -14.50 15.39
C GLY A 5 -9.73 -13.03 14.98
N ILE A 6 -10.54 -12.26 15.75
CA ILE A 6 -10.76 -10.83 15.49
C ILE A 6 -9.51 -10.03 15.82
N ALA A 7 -8.87 -10.34 16.94
CA ALA A 7 -7.56 -9.81 17.28
C ALA A 7 -6.49 -10.87 17.00
N TYR A 8 -5.38 -10.47 16.43
CA TYR A 8 -4.25 -11.34 16.11
C TYR A 8 -2.93 -10.63 16.34
N ARG A 9 -1.85 -11.38 16.46
CA ARG A 9 -0.50 -10.85 16.63
C ARG A 9 0.26 -10.94 15.32
N LYS A 10 0.91 -9.84 14.93
CA LYS A 10 1.70 -9.76 13.71
C LYS A 10 2.88 -8.81 13.93
N THR A 11 4.03 -9.13 13.35
CA THR A 11 5.14 -8.18 13.20
C THR A 11 4.88 -7.32 11.98
N GLN A 12 5.00 -6.00 12.15
CA GLN A 12 4.79 -5.04 11.10
C GLN A 12 5.75 -3.87 11.24
N THR A 13 6.11 -3.26 10.12
CA THR A 13 6.89 -2.03 10.09
C THR A 13 6.05 -0.87 10.60
N VAL A 14 6.59 -0.16 11.61
CA VAL A 14 5.97 0.99 12.26
C VAL A 14 6.91 2.18 12.25
N ASN A 15 6.35 3.37 12.46
CA ASN A 15 7.12 4.58 12.69
C ASN A 15 7.61 4.58 14.15
N TRP A 16 8.90 4.61 14.37
CA TRP A 16 9.52 4.62 15.68
C TRP A 16 10.21 5.95 15.95
N ASP A 17 9.87 6.57 17.07
CA ASP A 17 10.59 7.75 17.58
C ASP A 17 11.69 7.27 18.51
N PRO A 18 12.99 7.48 18.17
CA PRO A 18 14.10 6.99 18.98
C PRO A 18 14.32 7.80 20.24
N VAL A 19 13.82 9.05 20.31
CA VAL A 19 13.94 9.94 21.47
C VAL A 19 12.84 9.67 22.48
N ASP A 20 11.59 9.67 22.02
CA ASP A 20 10.42 9.36 22.85
C ASP A 20 10.25 7.86 23.11
N GLN A 21 11.01 7.01 22.42
CA GLN A 21 10.97 5.53 22.49
C GLN A 21 9.55 4.98 22.35
N THR A 22 8.82 5.47 21.36
CA THR A 22 7.43 5.09 21.12
C THR A 22 7.12 4.91 19.64
N VAL A 23 6.05 4.17 19.36
CA VAL A 23 5.47 4.05 18.02
C VAL A 23 4.60 5.28 17.76
N LEU A 24 4.74 5.84 16.56
CA LEU A 24 3.95 6.97 16.10
C LEU A 24 2.95 6.53 15.03
N ALA A 25 1.72 7.04 15.13
CA ALA A 25 0.78 6.98 14.01
C ALA A 25 1.29 7.86 12.84
N ASN A 26 0.77 7.61 11.64
CA ASN A 26 1.21 8.37 10.46
C ASN A 26 1.01 9.88 10.63
N GLU A 27 -0.11 10.28 11.25
CA GLU A 27 -0.46 11.68 11.52
C GLU A 27 0.47 12.37 12.53
N GLN A 28 1.24 11.58 13.26
CA GLN A 28 2.22 12.06 14.23
C GLN A 28 3.62 12.21 13.63
N VAL A 29 3.77 11.92 12.35
CA VAL A 29 5.03 12.11 11.61
C VAL A 29 4.87 13.31 10.67
N ILE A 30 5.61 14.37 10.91
CA ILE A 30 5.59 15.62 10.14
C ILE A 30 6.97 15.78 9.51
N ASP A 31 7.04 15.87 8.20
CA ASP A 31 8.31 15.99 7.44
C ASP A 31 9.36 14.93 7.84
N GLY A 32 8.90 13.69 8.08
CA GLY A 32 9.77 12.57 8.49
C GLY A 32 10.24 12.65 9.96
N ARG A 33 9.67 13.54 10.75
CA ARG A 33 10.02 13.77 12.17
C ARG A 33 8.85 13.51 13.09
N GLY A 34 9.14 13.06 14.30
CA GLY A 34 8.15 12.93 15.36
C GLY A 34 7.58 14.30 15.74
N TRP A 35 6.26 14.42 15.78
CA TRP A 35 5.52 15.65 16.03
C TRP A 35 5.87 16.35 17.36
N ARG A 36 6.33 15.57 18.34
CA ARG A 36 6.65 16.04 19.69
C ARG A 36 8.16 16.19 19.91
N SER A 37 8.94 15.17 19.57
CA SER A 37 10.38 15.14 19.80
C SER A 37 11.17 15.93 18.74
N GLY A 38 10.65 16.06 17.52
CA GLY A 38 11.37 16.59 16.36
C GLY A 38 12.46 15.66 15.85
N ALA A 39 12.63 14.46 16.44
CA ALA A 39 13.60 13.48 16.00
C ALA A 39 13.21 12.87 14.65
N LEU A 40 14.21 12.47 13.84
CA LEU A 40 13.96 11.68 12.64
C LEU A 40 13.33 10.34 13.03
N VAL A 41 12.22 10.01 12.38
CA VAL A 41 11.50 8.77 12.61
C VAL A 41 12.21 7.62 11.90
N GLU A 42 12.33 6.50 12.59
CA GLU A 42 12.89 5.25 12.06
C GLU A 42 11.76 4.29 11.69
N LYS A 43 11.95 3.51 10.64
CA LYS A 43 11.08 2.36 10.36
C LYS A 43 11.62 1.15 11.12
N ARG A 44 10.80 0.58 12.02
CA ARG A 44 11.15 -0.62 12.80
C ARG A 44 10.08 -1.68 12.67
N GLU A 45 10.51 -2.92 12.60
CA GLU A 45 9.61 -4.06 12.71
C GLU A 45 9.35 -4.41 14.16
N ILE A 46 8.11 -4.23 14.60
CA ILE A 46 7.69 -4.47 15.98
C ILE A 46 6.49 -5.41 15.99
N PRO A 47 6.48 -6.46 16.85
CA PRO A 47 5.32 -7.30 17.02
C PRO A 47 4.23 -6.52 17.78
N GLY A 48 3.03 -6.49 17.22
CA GLY A 48 1.88 -5.80 17.79
C GLY A 48 0.60 -6.62 17.65
N TYR A 49 -0.47 -6.14 18.28
CA TYR A 49 -1.81 -6.68 18.10
C TYR A 49 -2.58 -5.90 17.07
N TYR A 50 -3.28 -6.61 16.22
CA TYR A 50 -4.07 -6.07 15.12
C TYR A 50 -5.49 -6.58 15.19
N LEU A 51 -6.42 -5.81 14.66
CA LEU A 51 -7.83 -6.17 14.55
C LEU A 51 -8.16 -6.46 13.07
N ASN A 52 -8.77 -7.61 12.81
CA ASN A 52 -9.21 -8.00 11.48
C ASN A 52 -10.56 -7.33 11.14
N ILE A 53 -10.55 -5.99 11.09
CA ILE A 53 -11.77 -5.19 10.88
C ILE A 53 -12.34 -5.36 9.47
N THR A 54 -11.51 -5.64 8.48
CA THR A 54 -11.93 -5.81 7.08
C THR A 54 -12.80 -7.04 6.87
N ALA A 55 -12.73 -8.03 7.77
CA ALA A 55 -13.63 -9.20 7.74
C ALA A 55 -15.10 -8.82 7.95
N TYR A 56 -15.38 -7.65 8.52
CA TYR A 56 -16.72 -7.14 8.80
C TYR A 56 -17.17 -6.06 7.83
N ALA A 57 -16.37 -5.72 6.81
CA ALA A 57 -16.66 -4.63 5.89
C ALA A 57 -18.01 -4.80 5.17
N GLU A 58 -18.32 -6.01 4.71
CA GLU A 58 -19.59 -6.32 4.03
C GLU A 58 -20.78 -6.21 4.97
N GLU A 59 -20.67 -6.76 6.20
CA GLU A 59 -21.70 -6.70 7.23
C GLU A 59 -21.97 -5.24 7.61
N LEU A 60 -20.92 -4.48 7.90
CA LEU A 60 -21.04 -3.06 8.24
C LEU A 60 -21.70 -2.24 7.14
N LEU A 61 -21.37 -2.54 5.87
CA LEU A 61 -21.98 -1.84 4.72
C LEU A 61 -23.47 -2.13 4.63
N ASN A 62 -23.86 -3.41 4.74
CA ASN A 62 -25.26 -3.83 4.65
C ASN A 62 -26.12 -3.29 5.81
N ASP A 63 -25.54 -3.20 7.00
CA ASP A 63 -26.24 -2.74 8.21
C ASP A 63 -26.51 -1.22 8.19
N LEU A 64 -25.84 -0.45 7.31
CA LEU A 64 -26.11 0.97 7.17
C LEU A 64 -27.57 1.27 6.79
N ASP A 65 -28.20 0.42 5.99
CA ASP A 65 -29.57 0.60 5.53
C ASP A 65 -30.58 0.57 6.70
N GLY A 66 -30.30 -0.26 7.72
CA GLY A 66 -31.15 -0.39 8.92
C GLY A 66 -31.00 0.74 9.93
N LEU A 67 -30.04 1.66 9.77
CA LEU A 67 -29.78 2.72 10.72
C LEU A 67 -30.65 3.95 10.45
N GLY A 68 -31.18 4.56 11.51
CA GLY A 68 -31.89 5.85 11.47
C GLY A 68 -30.96 7.07 11.29
N TRP A 69 -29.84 6.90 10.62
CA TRP A 69 -28.87 7.98 10.37
C TRP A 69 -29.25 8.84 9.16
N PRO A 70 -28.86 10.12 9.15
CA PRO A 70 -29.01 10.96 7.96
C PRO A 70 -28.30 10.34 6.74
N GLU A 71 -28.90 10.41 5.56
CA GLU A 71 -28.37 9.81 4.33
C GLU A 71 -26.94 10.27 4.01
N ARG A 72 -26.62 11.53 4.28
CA ARG A 72 -25.24 12.03 4.10
C ARG A 72 -24.23 11.30 4.96
N VAL A 73 -24.60 10.90 6.18
CA VAL A 73 -23.72 10.17 7.08
C VAL A 73 -23.55 8.72 6.60
N LYS A 74 -24.63 8.08 6.16
CA LYS A 74 -24.57 6.76 5.55
C LYS A 74 -23.65 6.74 4.34
N LEU A 75 -23.80 7.69 3.43
CA LEU A 75 -22.96 7.83 2.25
C LEU A 75 -21.48 8.03 2.61
N MET A 76 -21.18 8.81 3.66
CA MET A 76 -19.80 8.97 4.14
C MET A 76 -19.21 7.64 4.63
N GLN A 77 -19.99 6.83 5.34
CA GLN A 77 -19.55 5.52 5.81
C GLN A 77 -19.39 4.53 4.66
N GLU A 78 -20.31 4.50 3.71
CA GLU A 78 -20.22 3.68 2.50
C GLU A 78 -18.97 4.01 1.70
N ASN A 79 -18.69 5.29 1.46
CA ASN A 79 -17.48 5.75 0.78
C ASN A 79 -16.20 5.39 1.56
N TRP A 80 -16.24 5.43 2.88
CA TRP A 80 -15.12 5.06 3.73
C TRP A 80 -14.82 3.55 3.67
N ILE A 81 -15.85 2.70 3.67
CA ILE A 81 -15.71 1.25 3.47
C ILE A 81 -15.20 0.96 2.07
N GLY A 82 -15.68 1.70 1.07
CA GLY A 82 -15.11 1.75 -0.27
C GLY A 82 -15.24 0.44 -1.05
N LYS A 83 -16.39 -0.25 -0.97
CA LYS A 83 -16.63 -1.46 -1.76
C LYS A 83 -16.55 -1.14 -3.26
N SER A 84 -15.66 -1.82 -3.96
CA SER A 84 -15.51 -1.70 -5.40
C SER A 84 -15.60 -3.07 -6.09
N HIS A 85 -16.05 -3.08 -7.33
CA HIS A 85 -16.09 -4.25 -8.20
C HIS A 85 -15.12 -4.04 -9.35
N GLY A 86 -14.37 -5.08 -9.71
CA GLY A 86 -13.41 -5.00 -10.79
C GLY A 86 -12.88 -6.37 -11.18
N VAL A 87 -11.97 -6.37 -12.12
CA VAL A 87 -11.33 -7.58 -12.66
C VAL A 87 -9.86 -7.61 -12.26
N ARG A 88 -9.42 -8.74 -11.73
CA ARG A 88 -8.00 -9.06 -11.53
C ARG A 88 -7.54 -9.99 -12.62
N PHE A 89 -6.51 -9.57 -13.34
CA PHE A 89 -5.86 -10.37 -14.38
C PHE A 89 -4.35 -10.21 -14.33
N ALA A 90 -3.61 -10.93 -15.17
CA ALA A 90 -2.16 -10.84 -15.22
C ALA A 90 -1.70 -10.52 -16.65
N PHE A 91 -0.76 -9.58 -16.75
CA PHE A 91 0.12 -9.49 -17.90
C PHE A 91 1.22 -10.53 -17.78
N THR A 92 1.49 -11.25 -18.85
CA THR A 92 2.59 -12.22 -18.90
C THR A 92 3.85 -11.55 -19.42
N HIS A 93 5.01 -11.96 -18.87
CA HIS A 93 6.33 -11.50 -19.26
C HIS A 93 7.34 -12.65 -19.19
N ASP A 94 8.49 -12.50 -19.82
CA ASP A 94 9.59 -13.45 -19.79
C ASP A 94 10.83 -12.92 -19.06
N ILE A 95 10.64 -11.93 -18.18
CA ILE A 95 11.69 -11.32 -17.36
C ILE A 95 12.24 -12.39 -16.41
N ARG A 96 13.56 -12.63 -16.49
CA ARG A 96 14.24 -13.65 -15.71
C ARG A 96 15.29 -13.03 -14.78
N ASP A 97 15.45 -13.64 -13.61
CA ASP A 97 16.50 -13.29 -12.67
C ASP A 97 17.88 -13.84 -13.09
N ALA A 98 18.89 -13.59 -12.26
CA ALA A 98 20.27 -14.06 -12.49
C ALA A 98 20.41 -15.60 -12.49
N GLN A 99 19.45 -16.32 -11.96
CA GLN A 99 19.37 -17.77 -11.93
C GLN A 99 18.64 -18.36 -13.14
N GLY A 100 18.06 -17.48 -14.00
CA GLY A 100 17.29 -17.85 -15.17
C GLY A 100 15.81 -18.18 -14.87
N GLU A 101 15.37 -17.98 -13.62
CA GLU A 101 14.00 -18.19 -13.21
C GLU A 101 13.13 -16.98 -13.55
N LEU A 102 11.85 -17.23 -13.87
CA LEU A 102 10.91 -16.16 -14.16
C LEU A 102 10.61 -15.35 -12.89
N VAL A 103 10.79 -14.05 -12.95
CA VAL A 103 10.38 -13.18 -11.85
C VAL A 103 8.86 -13.27 -11.70
N GLN A 104 8.37 -13.58 -10.48
CA GLN A 104 6.94 -13.78 -10.18
C GLN A 104 6.21 -14.76 -11.15
N ASP A 105 6.83 -15.87 -11.49
CA ASP A 105 6.28 -16.87 -12.43
C ASP A 105 5.90 -16.28 -13.80
N GLY A 106 6.54 -15.20 -14.22
CA GLY A 106 6.25 -14.50 -15.48
C GLY A 106 4.90 -13.81 -15.52
N LYS A 107 4.35 -13.42 -14.37
CA LYS A 107 3.02 -12.81 -14.26
C LYS A 107 3.05 -11.54 -13.40
N MET A 108 2.61 -10.44 -13.96
CA MET A 108 2.34 -9.20 -13.26
C MET A 108 0.83 -9.03 -13.09
N TYR A 109 0.34 -9.24 -11.87
CA TYR A 109 -1.08 -9.11 -11.55
C TYR A 109 -1.47 -7.65 -11.38
N VAL A 110 -2.58 -7.29 -12.01
CA VAL A 110 -3.21 -5.98 -11.91
C VAL A 110 -4.69 -6.13 -11.54
N PHE A 111 -5.24 -5.11 -10.89
CA PHE A 111 -6.67 -4.99 -10.64
C PHE A 111 -7.15 -3.68 -11.27
N THR A 112 -8.31 -3.75 -11.94
CA THR A 112 -8.94 -2.56 -12.52
C THR A 112 -10.45 -2.61 -12.34
N THR A 113 -11.04 -1.43 -12.17
CA THR A 113 -12.50 -1.23 -12.27
C THR A 113 -12.93 -0.85 -13.69
N ARG A 114 -11.95 -0.70 -14.61
CA ARG A 114 -12.14 -0.29 -16.00
C ARG A 114 -11.51 -1.32 -16.95
N ASP A 115 -12.05 -2.54 -16.91
CA ASP A 115 -11.66 -3.64 -17.80
C ASP A 115 -11.97 -3.37 -19.29
N ASP A 116 -12.92 -2.49 -19.55
CA ASP A 116 -13.27 -1.98 -20.88
C ASP A 116 -12.11 -1.24 -21.58
N THR A 117 -11.17 -0.69 -20.83
CA THR A 117 -10.03 0.08 -21.37
C THR A 117 -8.74 -0.71 -21.51
N ILE A 118 -8.75 -2.02 -21.21
CA ILE A 118 -7.54 -2.85 -21.11
C ILE A 118 -6.74 -2.89 -22.40
N MET A 119 -7.41 -2.84 -23.55
CA MET A 119 -6.77 -2.87 -24.87
C MET A 119 -6.00 -1.58 -25.20
N GLY A 120 -6.20 -0.54 -24.41
CA GLY A 120 -5.48 0.73 -24.54
C GLY A 120 -4.24 0.83 -23.65
N VAL A 121 -3.87 -0.23 -22.91
CA VAL A 121 -2.69 -0.21 -22.02
C VAL A 121 -1.41 -0.19 -22.82
N THR A 122 -0.57 0.81 -22.58
CA THR A 122 0.73 0.98 -23.25
C THR A 122 1.90 0.79 -22.29
N PHE A 123 1.67 0.94 -20.98
CA PHE A 123 2.67 0.70 -19.93
C PHE A 123 1.99 0.32 -18.62
N CYS A 124 2.77 -0.26 -17.72
CA CYS A 124 2.34 -0.57 -16.36
C CYS A 124 3.30 0.08 -15.36
N ALA A 125 2.74 0.70 -14.32
CA ALA A 125 3.52 1.21 -13.21
C ALA A 125 3.48 0.23 -12.03
N VAL A 126 4.62 0.03 -11.39
CA VAL A 126 4.74 -0.81 -10.20
C VAL A 126 5.25 0.01 -9.02
N ALA A 127 4.84 -0.35 -7.81
CA ALA A 127 5.36 0.27 -6.59
C ALA A 127 6.84 -0.06 -6.37
N ALA A 128 7.52 0.75 -5.57
CA ALA A 128 8.94 0.57 -5.26
C ALA A 128 9.26 -0.77 -4.58
N GLU A 129 8.28 -1.34 -3.86
CA GLU A 129 8.40 -2.63 -3.17
C GLU A 129 8.12 -3.83 -4.09
N HIS A 130 7.68 -3.58 -5.33
CA HIS A 130 7.33 -4.67 -6.24
C HIS A 130 8.57 -5.45 -6.68
N PRO A 131 8.54 -6.80 -6.78
CA PRO A 131 9.67 -7.61 -7.19
C PRO A 131 10.30 -7.22 -8.53
N LEU A 132 9.48 -6.77 -9.51
CA LEU A 132 9.99 -6.26 -10.78
C LEU A 132 10.80 -4.97 -10.61
N ALA A 133 10.44 -4.09 -9.66
CA ALA A 133 11.22 -2.89 -9.36
C ALA A 133 12.58 -3.25 -8.75
N ALA A 134 12.60 -4.20 -7.81
CA ALA A 134 13.82 -4.73 -7.23
C ALA A 134 14.71 -5.38 -8.31
N HIS A 135 14.13 -6.17 -9.22
CA HIS A 135 14.86 -6.76 -10.33
C HIS A 135 15.43 -5.70 -11.28
N ALA A 136 14.63 -4.70 -11.65
CA ALA A 136 15.11 -3.58 -12.49
C ALA A 136 16.31 -2.85 -11.88
N ALA A 137 16.32 -2.66 -10.55
CA ALA A 137 17.42 -2.05 -9.84
C ALA A 137 18.71 -2.88 -9.85
N THR A 138 18.65 -4.20 -10.08
CA THR A 138 19.85 -5.02 -10.31
C THR A 138 20.46 -4.78 -11.69
N LEU A 139 19.64 -4.41 -12.68
CA LEU A 139 20.08 -4.12 -14.04
C LEU A 139 20.47 -2.65 -14.22
N LYS A 140 19.78 -1.75 -13.53
CA LYS A 140 20.01 -0.30 -13.53
C LYS A 140 20.20 0.20 -12.10
N PRO A 141 21.43 0.23 -11.56
CA PRO A 141 21.69 0.61 -10.17
C PRO A 141 21.20 2.02 -9.79
N GLU A 142 21.07 2.93 -10.75
CA GLU A 142 20.53 4.26 -10.53
C GLU A 142 19.08 4.27 -10.03
N LEU A 143 18.31 3.20 -10.30
CA LEU A 143 16.96 3.06 -9.79
C LEU A 143 16.90 2.89 -8.25
N ASN A 144 17.98 2.44 -7.63
CA ASN A 144 18.01 2.26 -6.17
C ASN A 144 17.76 3.57 -5.42
N GLU A 145 18.32 4.69 -5.89
CA GLU A 145 18.11 5.99 -5.25
C GLU A 145 16.63 6.40 -5.31
N PHE A 146 15.98 6.19 -6.46
CA PHE A 146 14.56 6.48 -6.63
C PHE A 146 13.68 5.56 -5.78
N ILE A 147 13.99 4.27 -5.73
CA ILE A 147 13.28 3.29 -4.87
C ILE A 147 13.37 3.70 -3.41
N GLU A 148 14.56 4.07 -2.92
CA GLU A 148 14.73 4.53 -1.55
C GLU A 148 14.02 5.87 -1.28
N LYS A 149 13.99 6.79 -2.25
CA LYS A 149 13.19 8.01 -2.17
C LYS A 149 11.70 7.69 -1.98
N CYS A 150 11.16 6.78 -2.80
CA CYS A 150 9.76 6.36 -2.70
C CYS A 150 9.43 5.71 -1.35
N LYS A 151 10.31 4.85 -0.84
CA LYS A 151 10.11 4.18 0.46
C LYS A 151 10.12 5.15 1.65
N ARG A 152 10.79 6.30 1.53
CA ARG A 152 10.81 7.36 2.55
C ARG A 152 9.61 8.28 2.48
N GLY A 153 8.83 8.21 1.41
CA GLY A 153 7.64 9.03 1.21
C GLY A 153 6.57 8.86 2.28
N SER A 154 5.67 9.83 2.38
CA SER A 154 4.52 9.74 3.26
C SER A 154 3.61 8.59 2.84
N VAL A 155 3.09 7.87 3.84
CA VAL A 155 2.05 6.83 3.64
C VAL A 155 0.65 7.35 4.00
N MET A 156 0.52 8.64 4.29
CA MET A 156 -0.78 9.27 4.54
C MET A 156 -1.54 9.43 3.23
N GLU A 157 -2.78 8.97 3.18
CA GLU A 157 -3.62 9.04 1.99
C GLU A 157 -3.86 10.49 1.53
N ALA A 158 -4.01 11.42 2.47
CA ALA A 158 -4.18 12.84 2.16
C ALA A 158 -2.94 13.44 1.49
N ASP A 159 -1.73 13.08 1.94
CA ASP A 159 -0.47 13.53 1.34
C ASP A 159 -0.30 12.89 -0.04
N MET A 160 -0.55 11.57 -0.15
CA MET A 160 -0.47 10.84 -1.43
C MET A 160 -1.43 11.38 -2.49
N ALA A 161 -2.60 11.90 -2.09
CA ALA A 161 -3.57 12.49 -3.00
C ALA A 161 -3.10 13.84 -3.57
N THR A 162 -2.27 14.57 -2.84
CA THR A 162 -1.79 15.91 -3.21
C THR A 162 -0.35 15.93 -3.76
N MET A 163 0.42 14.87 -3.51
CA MET A 163 1.80 14.76 -4.02
C MET A 163 1.82 14.65 -5.54
N GLU A 164 2.80 15.31 -6.16
CA GLU A 164 3.13 15.08 -7.56
C GLU A 164 3.61 13.64 -7.75
N LYS A 165 2.98 12.94 -8.70
CA LYS A 165 3.33 11.54 -8.99
C LYS A 165 4.57 11.52 -9.86
N GLU A 166 5.64 10.99 -9.32
CA GLU A 166 6.89 10.76 -10.04
C GLU A 166 6.98 9.30 -10.49
N GLY A 167 7.62 9.06 -11.62
CA GLY A 167 7.90 7.73 -12.14
C GLY A 167 9.19 7.70 -12.91
N VAL A 168 9.88 6.57 -12.89
CA VAL A 168 11.13 6.35 -13.63
C VAL A 168 10.98 5.08 -14.47
N ASP A 169 11.47 5.14 -15.71
CA ASP A 169 11.47 3.99 -16.61
C ASP A 169 12.43 2.91 -16.11
N THR A 170 11.88 1.72 -15.88
CA THR A 170 12.64 0.55 -15.46
C THR A 170 13.49 -0.04 -16.60
N GLY A 171 13.10 0.17 -17.85
CA GLY A 171 13.69 -0.47 -19.03
C GLY A 171 13.32 -1.95 -19.17
N LEU A 172 12.31 -2.42 -18.46
CA LEU A 172 11.73 -3.76 -18.63
C LEU A 172 10.58 -3.69 -19.64
N PHE A 173 10.51 -4.68 -20.54
CA PHE A 173 9.51 -4.78 -21.59
C PHE A 173 8.87 -6.16 -21.59
#